data_9791a8462c7b9649c18c5ddac77cc17c
#
_entry.id   9791a8462c7b9649c18c5ddac77cc17c
#
_cell.length_a   1.000
_cell.length_b   1.000
_cell.length_c   1.000
_cell.angle_alpha   90.00
_cell.angle_beta   90.00
_cell.angle_gamma   90.00
#
_symmetry.space_group_name_H-M   'P 1'
#
loop_
_entity.id
_entity.type
_entity.pdbx_description
1 polymer ?
#
loop_
_entity_poly.entity_id
_entity_poly.type
_entity_poly.pdbx_seq_one_letter_code
_entity_poly.pdbx_strand_id
1 'polypeptide(L)'
;NYLNLPSSITASMGNTDYVYRADGTKVRKVFGGKTTDYLDGFQYENGVLQFVPTSEGYYDVVKNKYIYNYTDHLGNVRLSYTKGASGGAEIIEENNYYPFGLKHQGYNSSSLANNTYQYKYNGKELQETGMYDYGARMYMPDLGRWGVIDPLAEKYPGVSPYVYVNNNPIKYIDPNGMVLDISRIMENKEQYKAFVLFAKTKEGQQFLSQFMQKGQKIEYGGKTIYEASSDGYFHSKGTNLVYANREDKNNTGSYTYGENNGKGLNILVALSHKPFGKSESFIFNTVEHIAHESFFHVLNQAKDWDDDGYSNNSQYPKEYKKYDELFGSQHSDHKFISDQFLKDPATSDVNKVYNILNQVSKQLNLKLGATQIKSQIWEFSGSGIKLDKNGKEIKR
;
A
#
# COMPACT_ATOMS: atom_id res chain seq x y z
N ASN A 1 11.17 3.14 23.39
CA ASN A 1 12.35 2.39 22.97
C ASN A 1 12.97 3.03 21.70
N TYR A 2 14.06 2.48 21.20
CA TYR A 2 14.76 2.99 19.99
C TYR A 2 13.92 2.89 18.68
N LEU A 3 12.80 2.15 18.69
CA LEU A 3 11.85 2.06 17.58
C LEU A 3 10.77 3.15 17.64
N ASN A 4 10.83 4.08 18.59
CA ASN A 4 9.74 5.02 18.92
C ASN A 4 8.42 4.35 19.29
N LEU A 5 8.45 3.07 19.65
CA LEU A 5 7.30 2.33 20.14
C LEU A 5 7.28 2.35 21.68
N PRO A 6 6.12 2.45 22.32
CA PRO A 6 6.03 2.46 23.78
C PRO A 6 6.46 1.11 24.33
N SER A 7 7.42 1.10 25.27
CA SER A 7 7.72 -0.11 26.05
C SER A 7 6.75 -0.30 27.20
N SER A 8 6.15 0.80 27.67
CA SER A 8 5.15 0.81 28.72
C SER A 8 4.24 2.02 28.56
N ILE A 9 2.95 1.84 28.83
CA ILE A 9 1.96 2.93 28.89
C ILE A 9 1.23 2.82 30.22
N THR A 10 1.26 3.91 31.00
CA THR A 10 0.53 4.00 32.25
C THR A 10 -0.78 4.77 32.04
N ALA A 11 -1.91 4.15 32.38
CA ALA A 11 -3.23 4.75 32.33
C ALA A 11 -3.93 4.59 33.69
N SER A 12 -5.07 5.24 33.85
CA SER A 12 -5.89 5.12 35.08
C SER A 12 -6.29 3.68 35.41
N MET A 13 -6.42 2.83 34.41
CA MET A 13 -6.77 1.41 34.53
C MET A 13 -5.59 0.49 34.88
N GLY A 14 -4.37 1.00 34.86
CA GLY A 14 -3.15 0.23 35.13
C GLY A 14 -2.05 0.48 34.11
N ASN A 15 -0.97 -0.29 34.27
CA ASN A 15 0.18 -0.26 33.39
C ASN A 15 0.10 -1.37 32.34
N THR A 16 0.39 -1.03 31.09
CA THR A 16 0.52 -2.00 29.98
C THR A 16 1.95 -2.01 29.49
N ASP A 17 2.62 -3.14 29.57
CA ASP A 17 4.00 -3.31 29.13
C ASP A 17 4.01 -4.07 27.81
N TYR A 18 4.92 -3.67 26.90
CA TYR A 18 5.03 -4.21 25.54
C TYR A 18 6.44 -4.71 25.25
N VAL A 19 6.53 -5.83 24.56
CA VAL A 19 7.78 -6.37 24.03
C VAL A 19 7.67 -6.47 22.51
N TYR A 20 8.69 -5.98 21.82
CA TYR A 20 8.78 -5.98 20.37
C TYR A 20 10.04 -6.70 19.90
N ARG A 21 9.98 -7.29 18.72
CA ARG A 21 11.18 -7.69 17.96
C ARG A 21 11.93 -6.45 17.48
N ALA A 22 13.15 -6.64 17.00
CA ALA A 22 13.96 -5.56 16.44
C ALA A 22 13.33 -4.87 15.22
N ASP A 23 12.43 -5.55 14.52
CA ASP A 23 11.68 -5.03 13.38
C ASP A 23 10.39 -4.26 13.76
N GLY A 24 10.12 -4.08 15.05
CA GLY A 24 8.93 -3.40 15.55
C GLY A 24 7.70 -4.30 15.69
N THR A 25 7.78 -5.58 15.35
CA THR A 25 6.68 -6.52 15.53
C THR A 25 6.42 -6.75 17.02
N LYS A 26 5.21 -6.45 17.49
CA LYS A 26 4.79 -6.76 18.86
C LYS A 26 4.72 -8.27 19.06
N VAL A 27 5.41 -8.79 20.07
CA VAL A 27 5.42 -10.21 20.42
C VAL A 27 4.80 -10.51 21.78
N ARG A 28 4.70 -9.50 22.66
CA ARG A 28 4.08 -9.66 23.99
C ARG A 28 3.49 -8.36 24.49
N LYS A 29 2.39 -8.51 25.20
CA LYS A 29 1.75 -7.48 26.01
C LYS A 29 1.47 -8.04 27.40
N VAL A 30 1.68 -7.24 28.44
CA VAL A 30 1.33 -7.59 29.82
C VAL A 30 0.47 -6.48 30.42
N PHE A 31 -0.72 -6.84 30.89
CA PHE A 31 -1.63 -5.93 31.56
C PHE A 31 -2.36 -6.64 32.70
N GLY A 32 -2.36 -6.04 33.89
CA GLY A 32 -3.08 -6.58 35.05
C GLY A 32 -2.67 -8.01 35.45
N GLY A 33 -1.40 -8.39 35.22
CA GLY A 33 -0.91 -9.75 35.48
C GLY A 33 -1.23 -10.76 34.37
N LYS A 34 -1.97 -10.35 33.34
CA LYS A 34 -2.29 -11.15 32.15
C LYS A 34 -1.24 -10.93 31.08
N THR A 35 -0.66 -12.00 30.58
CA THR A 35 0.29 -11.98 29.47
C THR A 35 -0.39 -12.41 28.18
N THR A 36 -0.29 -11.58 27.14
CA THR A 36 -0.73 -11.91 25.78
C THR A 36 0.48 -12.03 24.88
N ASP A 37 0.70 -13.21 24.28
CA ASP A 37 1.76 -13.47 23.32
C ASP A 37 1.18 -13.53 21.92
N TYR A 38 1.93 -12.97 20.93
CA TYR A 38 1.56 -12.87 19.53
C TYR A 38 2.55 -13.63 18.66
N LEU A 39 2.06 -14.53 17.80
CA LEU A 39 2.86 -15.30 16.87
C LEU A 39 2.15 -15.40 15.52
N ASP A 40 2.59 -14.60 14.54
CA ASP A 40 2.08 -14.61 13.16
C ASP A 40 0.53 -14.62 13.06
N GLY A 41 -0.12 -13.77 13.87
CA GLY A 41 -1.58 -13.64 13.97
C GLY A 41 -2.23 -14.57 15.00
N PHE A 42 -1.55 -15.61 15.47
CA PHE A 42 -1.99 -16.42 16.60
C PHE A 42 -1.84 -15.63 17.90
N GLN A 43 -2.83 -15.74 18.79
CA GLN A 43 -2.81 -15.04 20.05
C GLN A 43 -2.96 -16.02 21.22
N TYR A 44 -2.04 -15.91 22.17
CA TYR A 44 -2.01 -16.75 23.37
C TYR A 44 -2.25 -15.88 24.59
N GLU A 45 -2.98 -16.37 25.56
CA GLU A 45 -3.17 -15.74 26.86
C GLU A 45 -2.60 -16.65 27.93
N ASN A 46 -1.61 -16.17 28.70
CA ASN A 46 -0.90 -16.93 29.72
C ASN A 46 -0.42 -18.31 29.20
N GLY A 47 0.07 -18.35 27.96
CA GLY A 47 0.55 -19.56 27.29
C GLY A 47 -0.53 -20.46 26.68
N VAL A 48 -1.81 -20.11 26.80
CA VAL A 48 -2.94 -20.86 26.22
C VAL A 48 -3.40 -20.19 24.93
N LEU A 49 -3.42 -20.94 23.81
CA LEU A 49 -3.91 -20.43 22.51
C LEU A 49 -5.38 -20.04 22.61
N GLN A 50 -5.68 -18.80 22.25
CA GLN A 50 -7.01 -18.21 22.26
C GLN A 50 -7.62 -18.18 20.86
N PHE A 51 -6.87 -17.64 19.88
CA PHE A 51 -7.38 -17.36 18.54
C PHE A 51 -6.43 -17.84 17.46
N VAL A 52 -7.03 -18.34 16.39
CA VAL A 52 -6.40 -18.61 15.10
C VAL A 52 -7.05 -17.71 14.07
N PRO A 53 -6.32 -16.82 13.37
CA PRO A 53 -6.91 -15.96 12.36
C PRO A 53 -7.41 -16.76 11.16
N THR A 54 -8.52 -16.32 10.57
CA THR A 54 -9.07 -16.84 9.32
C THR A 54 -9.31 -15.69 8.35
N SER A 55 -9.58 -15.98 7.08
CA SER A 55 -9.85 -14.96 6.07
C SER A 55 -11.09 -14.11 6.35
N GLU A 56 -12.03 -14.61 7.14
CA GLU A 56 -13.33 -13.97 7.38
C GLU A 56 -13.58 -13.67 8.85
N GLY A 57 -12.57 -13.86 9.72
CA GLY A 57 -12.69 -13.64 11.15
C GLY A 57 -11.63 -14.42 11.93
N TYR A 58 -12.03 -15.30 12.82
CA TYR A 58 -11.12 -16.10 13.62
C TYR A 58 -11.77 -17.39 14.13
N TYR A 59 -10.95 -18.35 14.48
CA TYR A 59 -11.37 -19.52 15.24
C TYR A 59 -11.07 -19.28 16.71
N ASP A 60 -12.11 -19.26 17.54
CA ASP A 60 -12.02 -19.19 19.00
C ASP A 60 -11.73 -20.61 19.53
N VAL A 61 -10.49 -20.83 19.95
CA VAL A 61 -10.01 -22.17 20.38
C VAL A 61 -10.68 -22.58 21.68
N VAL A 62 -10.88 -21.64 22.58
CA VAL A 62 -11.47 -21.89 23.90
C VAL A 62 -12.95 -22.28 23.79
N LYS A 63 -13.67 -21.58 22.90
CA LYS A 63 -15.09 -21.86 22.66
C LYS A 63 -15.32 -22.93 21.59
N ASN A 64 -14.27 -23.35 20.88
CA ASN A 64 -14.32 -24.31 19.77
C ASN A 64 -15.34 -23.86 18.70
N LYS A 65 -15.29 -22.60 18.28
CA LYS A 65 -16.22 -21.99 17.34
C LYS A 65 -15.50 -21.14 16.30
N TYR A 66 -15.96 -21.22 15.04
CA TYR A 66 -15.60 -20.23 14.03
C TYR A 66 -16.45 -18.96 14.24
N ILE A 67 -15.76 -17.82 14.27
CA ILE A 67 -16.36 -16.51 14.38
C ILE A 67 -16.13 -15.78 13.08
N TYR A 68 -17.18 -15.26 12.49
CA TYR A 68 -17.17 -14.49 11.26
C TYR A 68 -17.36 -13.01 11.57
N ASN A 69 -16.57 -12.16 10.93
CA ASN A 69 -16.64 -10.72 11.07
C ASN A 69 -17.28 -10.09 9.83
N TYR A 70 -18.33 -9.33 10.03
CA TYR A 70 -18.85 -8.41 9.02
C TYR A 70 -18.15 -7.06 9.19
N THR A 71 -17.42 -6.63 8.16
CA THR A 71 -16.67 -5.37 8.16
C THR A 71 -17.29 -4.38 7.19
N ASP A 72 -17.17 -3.08 7.50
CA ASP A 72 -17.52 -2.02 6.56
C ASP A 72 -16.39 -1.77 5.54
N HIS A 73 -16.58 -0.77 4.67
CA HIS A 73 -15.65 -0.42 3.60
C HIS A 73 -14.27 0.05 4.09
N LEU A 74 -14.13 0.41 5.36
CA LEU A 74 -12.87 0.81 6.00
C LEU A 74 -12.22 -0.34 6.79
N GLY A 75 -12.79 -1.56 6.73
CA GLY A 75 -12.31 -2.70 7.51
C GLY A 75 -12.70 -2.65 9.00
N ASN A 76 -13.67 -1.80 9.38
CA ASN A 76 -14.16 -1.76 10.76
C ASN A 76 -15.04 -2.97 11.02
N VAL A 77 -14.77 -3.74 12.07
CA VAL A 77 -15.61 -4.86 12.48
C VAL A 77 -16.92 -4.32 13.06
N ARG A 78 -18.00 -4.46 12.29
CA ARG A 78 -19.35 -3.97 12.67
C ARG A 78 -20.15 -5.02 13.42
N LEU A 79 -19.99 -6.28 13.03
CA LEU A 79 -20.71 -7.41 13.60
C LEU A 79 -19.81 -8.63 13.63
N SER A 80 -19.81 -9.37 14.72
CA SER A 80 -19.23 -10.71 14.80
C SER A 80 -20.29 -11.73 15.11
N TYR A 81 -20.31 -12.86 14.39
CA TYR A 81 -21.33 -13.89 14.56
C TYR A 81 -20.76 -15.29 14.42
N THR A 82 -21.46 -16.25 14.94
CA THR A 82 -21.11 -17.67 14.85
C THR A 82 -22.34 -18.50 14.48
N LYS A 83 -22.15 -19.79 14.24
CA LYS A 83 -23.27 -20.72 14.08
C LYS A 83 -23.85 -21.03 15.45
N GLY A 84 -25.11 -20.64 15.66
CA GLY A 84 -25.87 -20.94 16.86
C GLY A 84 -26.29 -22.42 16.97
N ALA A 85 -26.73 -22.83 18.14
CA ALA A 85 -27.15 -24.21 18.41
C ALA A 85 -28.35 -24.65 17.55
N SER A 86 -29.22 -23.70 17.15
CA SER A 86 -30.36 -23.94 16.25
C SER A 86 -29.98 -23.99 14.76
N GLY A 87 -28.71 -23.82 14.43
CA GLY A 87 -28.18 -23.79 13.04
C GLY A 87 -28.22 -22.44 12.36
N GLY A 88 -28.87 -21.42 12.95
CA GLY A 88 -28.91 -20.03 12.49
C GLY A 88 -27.65 -19.25 12.92
N ALA A 89 -27.55 -17.99 12.46
CA ALA A 89 -26.51 -17.07 12.93
C ALA A 89 -26.81 -16.58 14.34
N GLU A 90 -25.82 -16.67 15.21
CA GLU A 90 -25.83 -16.12 16.57
C GLU A 90 -24.88 -14.92 16.62
N ILE A 91 -25.41 -13.74 16.87
CA ILE A 91 -24.61 -12.52 17.01
C ILE A 91 -23.90 -12.56 18.35
N ILE A 92 -22.58 -12.43 18.33
CA ILE A 92 -21.74 -12.43 19.55
C ILE A 92 -21.17 -11.05 19.87
N GLU A 93 -21.15 -10.15 18.88
CA GLU A 93 -20.67 -8.79 19.05
C GLU A 93 -21.25 -7.84 18.00
N GLU A 94 -21.59 -6.62 18.42
CA GLU A 94 -21.93 -5.51 17.55
C GLU A 94 -21.10 -4.28 17.95
N ASN A 95 -20.51 -3.61 16.96
CA ASN A 95 -19.68 -2.43 17.17
C ASN A 95 -20.16 -1.26 16.30
N ASN A 96 -20.31 -0.12 16.93
CA ASN A 96 -20.56 1.15 16.28
C ASN A 96 -19.41 2.11 16.62
N TYR A 97 -18.99 2.91 15.64
CA TYR A 97 -17.85 3.80 15.79
C TYR A 97 -18.23 5.23 15.40
N TYR A 98 -17.71 6.21 16.13
CA TYR A 98 -17.60 7.58 15.64
C TYR A 98 -16.65 7.64 14.45
N PRO A 99 -16.70 8.69 13.63
CA PRO A 99 -15.88 8.77 12.41
C PRO A 99 -14.39 8.49 12.61
N PHE A 100 -13.81 8.91 13.73
CA PHE A 100 -12.43 8.70 14.11
C PHE A 100 -12.18 7.40 14.89
N GLY A 101 -13.12 6.47 14.89
CA GLY A 101 -12.89 5.13 15.42
C GLY A 101 -13.15 4.96 16.92
N LEU A 102 -13.53 6.02 17.64
CA LEU A 102 -13.94 5.86 19.02
C LEU A 102 -15.19 4.97 19.04
N LYS A 103 -15.13 3.88 19.81
CA LYS A 103 -16.24 2.93 19.92
C LYS A 103 -17.41 3.58 20.65
N HIS A 104 -18.60 3.50 20.07
CA HIS A 104 -19.81 4.02 20.68
C HIS A 104 -20.17 3.21 21.92
N GLN A 105 -20.43 3.89 23.03
CA GLN A 105 -20.83 3.28 24.29
C GLN A 105 -22.34 3.46 24.52
N GLY A 106 -23.02 2.44 25.05
CA GLY A 106 -24.42 2.54 25.41
C GLY A 106 -25.44 2.11 24.35
N TYR A 107 -25.01 1.78 23.12
CA TYR A 107 -25.87 1.20 22.10
C TYR A 107 -25.46 -0.25 21.88
N ASN A 108 -26.27 -1.20 22.32
CA ASN A 108 -26.02 -2.67 22.30
C ASN A 108 -24.72 -3.15 22.99
N SER A 109 -24.02 -2.26 23.71
CA SER A 109 -22.65 -2.51 24.14
C SER A 109 -22.49 -3.42 25.37
N SER A 110 -23.55 -3.59 26.17
CA SER A 110 -23.44 -4.32 27.45
C SER A 110 -23.77 -5.81 27.34
N SER A 111 -24.58 -6.21 26.37
CA SER A 111 -24.99 -7.60 26.18
C SER A 111 -24.26 -8.34 25.07
N LEU A 112 -23.63 -7.60 24.15
CA LEU A 112 -22.97 -8.15 22.96
C LEU A 112 -21.50 -7.68 22.85
N ALA A 113 -20.81 -7.42 23.96
CA ALA A 113 -19.41 -7.04 23.97
C ALA A 113 -18.51 -8.28 24.03
N ASN A 114 -17.68 -8.47 23.01
CA ASN A 114 -16.61 -9.44 23.04
C ASN A 114 -15.30 -8.74 23.45
N ASN A 115 -14.91 -8.89 24.71
CA ASN A 115 -13.70 -8.31 25.27
C ASN A 115 -12.45 -9.18 25.06
N THR A 116 -12.60 -10.34 24.43
CA THR A 116 -11.50 -11.28 24.21
C THR A 116 -10.78 -11.02 22.90
N TYR A 117 -11.55 -10.86 21.79
CA TYR A 117 -10.99 -10.52 20.48
C TYR A 117 -11.06 -9.02 20.24
N GLN A 118 -9.91 -8.33 20.22
CA GLN A 118 -9.84 -6.87 20.28
C GLN A 118 -9.54 -6.19 18.93
N TYR A 119 -9.52 -6.91 17.82
CA TYR A 119 -9.36 -6.30 16.50
C TYR A 119 -10.68 -5.69 16.04
N LYS A 120 -10.74 -4.35 15.98
CA LYS A 120 -11.97 -3.58 15.85
C LYS A 120 -11.95 -2.58 14.70
N TYR A 121 -11.61 -1.30 14.97
CA TYR A 121 -11.55 -0.22 14.00
C TYR A 121 -10.40 -0.44 13.03
N ASN A 122 -10.65 -0.36 11.71
CA ASN A 122 -9.72 -0.69 10.62
C ASN A 122 -9.02 -2.06 10.78
N GLY A 123 -9.64 -3.01 11.49
CA GLY A 123 -9.02 -4.28 11.81
C GLY A 123 -7.85 -4.19 12.78
N LYS A 124 -7.69 -3.06 13.50
CA LYS A 124 -6.59 -2.85 14.46
C LYS A 124 -6.96 -3.27 15.87
N GLU A 125 -5.93 -3.71 16.62
CA GLU A 125 -6.13 -4.15 18.00
C GLU A 125 -6.38 -2.96 18.92
N LEU A 126 -7.56 -2.93 19.54
CA LEU A 126 -7.88 -2.02 20.64
C LEU A 126 -7.14 -2.46 21.89
N GLN A 127 -6.32 -1.56 22.45
CA GLN A 127 -5.57 -1.78 23.67
C GLN A 127 -6.41 -1.43 24.90
N GLU A 128 -6.01 -1.91 26.06
CA GLU A 128 -6.62 -1.57 27.36
C GLU A 128 -6.56 -0.07 27.66
N THR A 129 -5.61 0.63 27.07
CA THR A 129 -5.46 2.09 27.13
C THR A 129 -6.51 2.87 26.33
N GLY A 130 -7.35 2.18 25.53
CA GLY A 130 -8.29 2.79 24.59
C GLY A 130 -7.67 3.17 23.24
N MET A 131 -6.36 3.00 23.06
CA MET A 131 -5.66 3.26 21.79
C MET A 131 -5.76 2.05 20.85
N TYR A 132 -5.67 2.30 19.54
CA TYR A 132 -5.48 1.26 18.54
C TYR A 132 -4.02 1.11 18.17
N ASP A 133 -3.55 -0.13 18.11
CA ASP A 133 -2.19 -0.47 17.67
C ASP A 133 -2.15 -0.65 16.15
N TYR A 134 -1.54 0.31 15.45
CA TYR A 134 -1.34 0.25 14.00
C TYR A 134 0.02 -0.36 13.61
N GLY A 135 0.79 -0.81 14.59
CA GLY A 135 2.14 -1.35 14.41
C GLY A 135 3.21 -0.28 14.55
N ALA A 136 3.34 0.64 13.63
CA ALA A 136 4.32 1.72 13.71
C ALA A 136 3.97 2.80 14.73
N ARG A 137 2.69 3.02 14.99
CA ARG A 137 2.18 4.07 15.88
C ARG A 137 0.95 3.60 16.66
N MET A 138 0.78 4.14 17.86
CA MET A 138 -0.48 4.03 18.61
C MET A 138 -1.41 5.17 18.20
N TYR A 139 -2.66 4.84 17.90
CA TYR A 139 -3.69 5.78 17.50
C TYR A 139 -4.68 6.04 18.66
N MET A 140 -4.96 7.29 18.93
CA MET A 140 -5.88 7.75 19.96
C MET A 140 -7.23 8.13 19.34
N PRO A 141 -8.24 7.25 19.36
CA PRO A 141 -9.51 7.49 18.68
C PRO A 141 -10.37 8.56 19.36
N ASP A 142 -10.17 8.80 20.64
CA ASP A 142 -10.82 9.86 21.44
C ASP A 142 -10.39 11.27 21.02
N LEU A 143 -9.12 11.39 20.58
CA LEU A 143 -8.56 12.64 20.05
C LEU A 143 -8.58 12.69 18.50
N GLY A 144 -8.81 11.56 17.85
CA GLY A 144 -8.71 11.44 16.38
C GLY A 144 -7.30 11.68 15.86
N ARG A 145 -6.26 11.28 16.65
CA ARG A 145 -4.85 11.62 16.37
C ARG A 145 -3.90 10.47 16.69
N TRP A 146 -2.72 10.55 16.09
CA TRP A 146 -1.60 9.70 16.47
C TRP A 146 -1.06 10.08 17.86
N GLY A 147 -0.63 9.08 18.63
CA GLY A 147 -0.03 9.25 19.95
C GLY A 147 1.42 9.76 19.94
N VAL A 148 2.05 9.71 18.76
CA VAL A 148 3.43 10.19 18.52
C VAL A 148 3.48 10.99 17.25
N ILE A 149 4.52 11.81 17.10
CA ILE A 149 4.79 12.59 15.88
C ILE A 149 4.92 11.62 14.72
N ASP A 150 4.29 11.95 13.59
CA ASP A 150 4.50 11.25 12.33
C ASP A 150 5.97 11.34 11.96
N PRO A 151 6.68 10.22 11.76
CA PRO A 151 8.05 10.25 11.25
C PRO A 151 8.20 11.04 9.95
N LEU A 152 7.11 11.23 9.24
CA LEU A 152 7.01 11.97 7.98
C LEU A 152 6.39 13.37 8.15
N ALA A 153 6.24 13.87 9.38
CA ALA A 153 5.60 15.17 9.65
C ALA A 153 6.23 16.34 8.88
N GLU A 154 7.55 16.31 8.70
CA GLU A 154 8.27 17.33 7.94
C GLU A 154 7.84 17.43 6.46
N LYS A 155 7.20 16.36 5.94
CA LYS A 155 6.69 16.30 4.56
C LYS A 155 5.39 17.08 4.36
N TYR A 156 4.69 17.34 5.44
CA TYR A 156 3.38 17.98 5.43
C TYR A 156 3.34 19.21 6.35
N PRO A 157 4.13 20.27 6.05
CA PRO A 157 4.28 21.44 6.94
C PRO A 157 2.96 22.19 7.17
N GLY A 158 1.97 22.00 6.29
CA GLY A 158 0.63 22.58 6.42
C GLY A 158 -0.34 21.76 7.29
N VAL A 159 0.07 20.61 7.81
CA VAL A 159 -0.78 19.71 8.59
C VAL A 159 -0.14 19.38 9.93
N SER A 160 -0.97 19.16 10.95
CA SER A 160 -0.46 18.74 12.27
C SER A 160 0.35 17.44 12.16
N PRO A 161 1.53 17.33 12.82
CA PRO A 161 2.32 16.10 12.83
C PRO A 161 1.65 14.91 13.52
N TYR A 162 0.50 15.12 14.14
CA TYR A 162 -0.31 14.09 14.79
C TYR A 162 -1.58 13.76 14.01
N VAL A 163 -1.78 14.34 12.81
CA VAL A 163 -3.01 14.16 12.05
C VAL A 163 -3.18 12.70 11.61
N TYR A 164 -4.37 12.17 11.78
CA TYR A 164 -4.77 10.89 11.21
C TYR A 164 -5.49 11.13 9.88
N VAL A 165 -5.03 10.46 8.83
CA VAL A 165 -5.60 10.44 7.47
C VAL A 165 -6.11 11.80 6.96
N ASN A 166 -5.33 12.86 7.23
CA ASN A 166 -5.66 14.24 6.85
C ASN A 166 -7.05 14.72 7.31
N ASN A 167 -7.49 14.28 8.51
CA ASN A 167 -8.83 14.52 9.08
C ASN A 167 -10.00 14.02 8.23
N ASN A 168 -9.79 13.04 7.37
CA ASN A 168 -10.85 12.43 6.55
C ASN A 168 -10.96 10.89 6.75
N PRO A 169 -11.30 10.43 7.97
CA PRO A 169 -11.31 9.02 8.33
C PRO A 169 -12.48 8.22 7.72
N ILE A 170 -13.45 8.89 7.11
CA ILE A 170 -14.55 8.24 6.39
C ILE A 170 -14.09 7.78 5.01
N LYS A 171 -13.07 8.43 4.47
CA LYS A 171 -12.58 8.19 3.12
C LYS A 171 -11.26 7.44 3.10
N TYR A 172 -10.40 7.65 4.09
CA TYR A 172 -9.04 7.14 4.11
C TYR A 172 -8.78 6.30 5.36
N ILE A 173 -7.94 5.30 5.19
CA ILE A 173 -7.31 4.54 6.28
C ILE A 173 -5.79 4.64 6.14
N ASP A 174 -5.08 4.52 7.25
CA ASP A 174 -3.64 4.29 7.27
C ASP A 174 -3.41 2.81 7.57
N PRO A 175 -3.04 1.95 6.61
CA PRO A 175 -3.00 0.51 6.82
C PRO A 175 -1.96 0.05 7.85
N ASN A 176 -0.86 0.78 7.98
CA ASN A 176 0.28 0.40 8.82
C ASN A 176 1.08 1.57 9.38
N GLY A 177 0.65 2.80 9.13
CA GLY A 177 1.37 3.99 9.54
C GLY A 177 2.62 4.30 8.70
N MET A 178 2.72 3.82 7.44
CA MET A 178 3.95 3.91 6.62
C MET A 178 3.74 3.91 5.09
N VAL A 179 4.75 3.89 4.32
CA VAL A 179 5.37 4.58 3.20
C VAL A 179 4.98 4.20 1.76
N LEU A 180 4.55 2.98 1.42
CA LEU A 180 3.88 2.71 0.14
C LEU A 180 2.39 2.86 0.33
N ASP A 181 1.84 3.96 -0.17
CA ASP A 181 0.40 4.20 -0.05
C ASP A 181 -0.31 3.80 -1.34
N ILE A 182 -1.08 2.72 -1.27
CA ILE A 182 -1.99 2.26 -2.32
C ILE A 182 -3.46 2.42 -1.92
N SER A 183 -3.74 3.01 -0.76
CA SER A 183 -5.10 3.15 -0.23
C SER A 183 -6.04 3.86 -1.20
N ARG A 184 -5.52 4.86 -1.91
CA ARG A 184 -6.29 5.66 -2.86
C ARG A 184 -6.71 4.90 -4.13
N ILE A 185 -5.95 3.89 -4.56
CA ILE A 185 -6.36 3.04 -5.69
C ILE A 185 -7.25 1.88 -5.27
N MET A 186 -7.23 1.50 -3.99
CA MET A 186 -8.12 0.45 -3.46
C MET A 186 -9.60 0.84 -3.55
N GLU A 187 -9.92 2.12 -3.57
CA GLU A 187 -11.28 2.64 -3.78
C GLU A 187 -11.85 2.26 -5.15
N ASN A 188 -11.00 2.09 -6.15
CA ASN A 188 -11.40 1.63 -7.48
C ASN A 188 -11.00 0.16 -7.66
N LYS A 189 -12.00 -0.73 -7.57
CA LYS A 189 -11.79 -2.19 -7.63
C LYS A 189 -11.02 -2.64 -8.88
N GLU A 190 -11.24 -2.01 -10.02
CA GLU A 190 -10.57 -2.38 -11.27
C GLU A 190 -9.13 -1.91 -11.31
N GLN A 191 -8.85 -0.68 -10.84
CA GLN A 191 -7.48 -0.17 -10.72
C GLN A 191 -6.68 -0.95 -9.68
N TYR A 192 -7.30 -1.26 -8.53
CA TYR A 192 -6.66 -2.11 -7.52
C TYR A 192 -6.37 -3.51 -8.05
N LYS A 193 -7.32 -4.11 -8.79
CA LYS A 193 -7.08 -5.41 -9.45
C LYS A 193 -5.94 -5.32 -10.48
N ALA A 194 -5.82 -4.22 -11.23
CA ALA A 194 -4.71 -3.99 -12.14
C ALA A 194 -3.38 -3.88 -11.39
N PHE A 195 -3.33 -3.12 -10.28
CA PHE A 195 -2.15 -3.03 -9.43
C PHE A 195 -1.74 -4.39 -8.85
N VAL A 196 -2.70 -5.19 -8.42
CA VAL A 196 -2.45 -6.56 -7.94
C VAL A 196 -1.87 -7.45 -9.03
N LEU A 197 -2.34 -7.34 -10.27
CA LEU A 197 -1.76 -8.09 -11.40
C LEU A 197 -0.33 -7.65 -11.69
N PHE A 198 -0.04 -6.36 -11.62
CA PHE A 198 1.32 -5.83 -11.68
C PHE A 198 2.20 -6.40 -10.55
N ALA A 199 1.74 -6.34 -9.30
CA ALA A 199 2.44 -6.84 -8.13
C ALA A 199 2.66 -8.37 -8.11
N LYS A 200 1.91 -9.13 -8.91
CA LYS A 200 2.12 -10.58 -9.10
C LYS A 200 3.24 -10.91 -10.07
N THR A 201 3.68 -9.96 -10.89
CA THR A 201 4.77 -10.19 -11.84
C THR A 201 6.12 -10.12 -11.14
N LYS A 202 7.11 -10.85 -11.64
CA LYS A 202 8.48 -10.81 -11.10
C LYS A 202 9.05 -9.39 -11.13
N GLU A 203 8.88 -8.70 -12.24
CA GLU A 203 9.35 -7.34 -12.47
C GLU A 203 8.64 -6.35 -11.54
N GLY A 204 7.32 -6.48 -11.36
CA GLY A 204 6.54 -5.68 -10.43
C GLY A 204 6.99 -5.84 -8.98
N GLN A 205 7.25 -7.08 -8.55
CA GLN A 205 7.78 -7.35 -7.20
C GLN A 205 9.19 -6.76 -7.02
N GLN A 206 10.07 -6.91 -8.00
CA GLN A 206 11.41 -6.31 -7.98
C GLN A 206 11.36 -4.78 -7.93
N PHE A 207 10.41 -4.16 -8.61
CA PHE A 207 10.19 -2.72 -8.54
C PHE A 207 9.68 -2.33 -7.14
N LEU A 208 8.58 -2.92 -6.69
CA LEU A 208 7.93 -2.58 -5.42
C LEU A 208 8.85 -2.80 -4.22
N SER A 209 9.68 -3.86 -4.25
CA SER A 209 10.64 -4.14 -3.17
C SER A 209 11.62 -3.00 -2.90
N GLN A 210 11.86 -2.10 -3.87
CA GLN A 210 12.77 -0.97 -3.71
C GLN A 210 12.14 0.18 -2.92
N PHE A 211 10.80 0.25 -2.84
CA PHE A 211 10.04 1.32 -2.21
C PHE A 211 9.28 0.87 -0.96
N MET A 212 9.18 -0.42 -0.72
CA MET A 212 8.44 -0.98 0.42
C MET A 212 9.32 -1.10 1.65
N GLN A 213 8.69 -0.99 2.81
CA GLN A 213 9.31 -1.33 4.07
C GLN A 213 9.25 -2.83 4.31
N LYS A 214 10.21 -3.36 5.07
CA LYS A 214 10.21 -4.75 5.52
C LYS A 214 8.90 -5.11 6.22
N GLY A 215 8.30 -6.22 5.82
CA GLY A 215 7.03 -6.72 6.35
C GLY A 215 5.79 -6.04 5.79
N GLN A 216 5.93 -5.01 4.95
CA GLN A 216 4.80 -4.41 4.24
C GLN A 216 4.22 -5.38 3.22
N LYS A 217 2.88 -5.51 3.21
CA LYS A 217 2.15 -6.49 2.39
C LYS A 217 1.27 -5.82 1.35
N ILE A 218 1.15 -6.47 0.22
CA ILE A 218 0.11 -6.23 -0.78
C ILE A 218 -0.84 -7.42 -0.71
N GLU A 219 -2.10 -7.17 -0.41
CA GLU A 219 -3.10 -8.21 -0.19
C GLU A 219 -4.26 -8.06 -1.17
N TYR A 220 -4.87 -9.18 -1.57
CA TYR A 220 -6.06 -9.18 -2.41
C TYR A 220 -6.89 -10.43 -2.18
N GLY A 221 -8.19 -10.26 -1.89
CA GLY A 221 -9.11 -11.37 -1.63
C GLY A 221 -8.67 -12.25 -0.45
N GLY A 222 -8.16 -11.62 0.63
CA GLY A 222 -7.68 -12.31 1.83
C GLY A 222 -6.37 -13.08 1.67
N LYS A 223 -5.63 -12.86 0.56
CA LYS A 223 -4.34 -13.50 0.30
C LYS A 223 -3.25 -12.46 0.17
N THR A 224 -2.09 -12.72 0.79
CA THR A 224 -0.88 -11.94 0.55
C THR A 224 -0.37 -12.23 -0.86
N ILE A 225 -0.28 -11.18 -1.66
CA ILE A 225 0.22 -11.22 -3.04
C ILE A 225 1.74 -11.03 -3.06
N TYR A 226 2.22 -10.11 -2.24
CA TYR A 226 3.64 -9.83 -2.06
C TYR A 226 3.88 -9.28 -0.66
N GLU A 227 5.01 -9.65 -0.06
CA GLU A 227 5.50 -9.13 1.22
C GLU A 227 6.98 -8.78 1.07
N ALA A 228 7.34 -7.58 1.50
CA ALA A 228 8.73 -7.13 1.45
C ALA A 228 9.57 -7.84 2.54
N SER A 229 10.59 -8.57 2.13
CA SER A 229 11.48 -9.32 3.03
C SER A 229 12.54 -8.44 3.73
N SER A 230 12.78 -7.23 3.20
CA SER A 230 13.73 -6.23 3.72
C SER A 230 13.24 -4.84 3.37
N ASP A 231 13.82 -3.82 4.02
CA ASP A 231 13.60 -2.44 3.61
C ASP A 231 14.14 -2.22 2.19
N GLY A 232 13.34 -1.55 1.39
CA GLY A 232 13.70 -1.21 0.03
C GLY A 232 14.78 -0.14 -0.03
N TYR A 233 15.58 -0.17 -1.08
CA TYR A 233 16.69 0.76 -1.25
C TYR A 233 16.24 2.23 -1.21
N PHE A 234 15.26 2.61 -2.04
CA PHE A 234 14.74 3.98 -2.07
C PHE A 234 13.92 4.33 -0.83
N HIS A 235 13.24 3.34 -0.23
CA HIS A 235 12.58 3.52 1.05
C HIS A 235 13.59 3.94 2.13
N SER A 236 14.73 3.23 2.26
CA SER A 236 15.77 3.54 3.24
C SER A 236 16.39 4.93 3.05
N LYS A 237 16.29 5.50 1.83
CA LYS A 237 16.72 6.86 1.49
C LYS A 237 15.63 7.91 1.67
N GLY A 238 14.49 7.56 2.27
CA GLY A 238 13.38 8.46 2.54
C GLY A 238 12.46 8.74 1.35
N THR A 239 12.56 7.96 0.27
CA THR A 239 11.66 8.08 -0.88
C THR A 239 10.37 7.31 -0.63
N ASN A 240 9.23 7.98 -0.85
CA ASN A 240 7.90 7.43 -0.72
C ASN A 240 7.23 7.31 -2.08
N LEU A 241 6.51 6.24 -2.28
CA LEU A 241 5.74 6.00 -3.50
C LEU A 241 4.25 5.87 -3.18
N VAL A 242 3.44 6.67 -3.86
CA VAL A 242 1.98 6.71 -3.69
C VAL A 242 1.32 6.42 -5.03
N TYR A 243 0.42 5.46 -5.08
CA TYR A 243 -0.49 5.26 -6.21
C TYR A 243 -1.87 5.80 -5.86
N ALA A 244 -2.42 6.65 -6.71
CA ALA A 244 -3.71 7.28 -6.50
C ALA A 244 -4.52 7.37 -7.79
N ASN A 245 -5.83 7.57 -7.66
CA ASN A 245 -6.69 7.92 -8.78
C ASN A 245 -6.48 9.38 -9.16
N ARG A 246 -6.46 9.71 -10.45
CA ARG A 246 -6.49 11.10 -10.90
C ARG A 246 -7.75 11.80 -10.43
N GLU A 247 -7.61 13.07 -10.05
CA GLU A 247 -8.77 13.91 -9.72
C GLU A 247 -9.61 14.25 -10.96
N ASP A 248 -8.95 14.52 -12.09
CA ASP A 248 -9.63 14.75 -13.37
C ASP A 248 -10.07 13.43 -14.02
N LYS A 249 -11.35 13.10 -13.86
CA LYS A 249 -11.98 11.87 -14.38
C LYS A 249 -12.08 11.79 -15.89
N ASN A 250 -11.90 12.90 -16.60
CA ASN A 250 -12.02 12.95 -18.06
C ASN A 250 -10.70 12.74 -18.78
N ASN A 251 -9.59 12.90 -18.09
CA ASN A 251 -8.28 12.71 -18.68
C ASN A 251 -7.93 11.22 -18.82
N THR A 252 -7.42 10.83 -19.97
CA THR A 252 -7.09 9.45 -20.31
C THR A 252 -5.65 9.06 -19.96
N GLY A 253 -4.75 10.03 -19.74
CA GLY A 253 -3.36 9.79 -19.37
C GLY A 253 -3.17 9.62 -17.86
N SER A 254 -2.29 8.74 -17.43
CA SER A 254 -1.71 8.75 -16.09
C SER A 254 -0.50 9.69 -16.05
N TYR A 255 -0.02 10.05 -14.87
CA TYR A 255 1.19 10.86 -14.73
C TYR A 255 1.91 10.54 -13.42
N THR A 256 3.20 10.80 -13.40
CA THR A 256 4.04 10.73 -12.20
C THR A 256 4.53 12.13 -11.85
N TYR A 257 4.47 12.44 -10.56
CA TYR A 257 4.97 13.70 -10.02
C TYR A 257 5.82 13.42 -8.78
N GLY A 258 7.03 13.97 -8.74
CA GLY A 258 7.95 13.87 -7.61
C GLY A 258 8.15 15.22 -6.93
N GLU A 259 8.19 15.22 -5.61
CA GLU A 259 8.44 16.39 -4.78
C GLU A 259 9.48 16.09 -3.71
N ASN A 260 10.43 17.00 -3.52
CA ASN A 260 11.43 16.91 -2.46
C ASN A 260 10.76 16.99 -1.09
N ASN A 261 11.08 16.04 -0.20
CA ASN A 261 10.53 15.98 1.15
C ASN A 261 11.57 16.28 2.25
N GLY A 262 12.75 16.75 1.88
CA GLY A 262 13.85 17.07 2.79
C GLY A 262 14.79 15.89 3.11
N LYS A 263 14.35 14.66 2.90
CA LYS A 263 15.16 13.43 3.13
C LYS A 263 15.22 12.52 1.89
N GLY A 264 14.27 12.63 1.00
CA GLY A 264 14.11 11.86 -0.21
C GLY A 264 13.03 12.47 -1.09
N LEU A 265 12.29 11.67 -1.84
CA LEU A 265 11.18 12.11 -2.69
C LEU A 265 9.83 11.57 -2.22
N ASN A 266 8.80 12.41 -2.33
CA ASN A 266 7.43 11.91 -2.43
C ASN A 266 7.07 11.77 -3.90
N ILE A 267 6.85 10.56 -4.37
CA ILE A 267 6.49 10.29 -5.76
C ILE A 267 5.03 9.86 -5.81
N LEU A 268 4.21 10.63 -6.51
CA LEU A 268 2.81 10.33 -6.76
C LEU A 268 2.64 9.78 -8.18
N VAL A 269 2.06 8.61 -8.30
CA VAL A 269 1.56 8.03 -9.56
C VAL A 269 0.05 8.20 -9.59
N ALA A 270 -0.44 9.12 -10.40
CA ALA A 270 -1.86 9.40 -10.55
C ALA A 270 -2.43 8.64 -11.75
N LEU A 271 -3.24 7.60 -11.48
CA LEU A 271 -3.79 6.71 -12.49
C LEU A 271 -5.08 7.26 -13.10
N SER A 272 -5.18 7.19 -14.41
CA SER A 272 -6.37 7.59 -15.15
C SER A 272 -7.59 6.74 -14.82
N HIS A 273 -8.77 7.35 -14.73
CA HIS A 273 -10.06 6.65 -14.68
C HIS A 273 -10.48 6.04 -16.02
N LYS A 274 -9.86 6.47 -17.12
CA LYS A 274 -10.11 6.01 -18.47
C LYS A 274 -8.79 5.76 -19.20
N PRO A 275 -8.00 4.76 -18.73
CA PRO A 275 -6.69 4.53 -19.31
C PRO A 275 -6.83 4.24 -20.80
N PHE A 276 -6.15 5.01 -21.62
CA PHE A 276 -6.11 4.74 -23.05
C PHE A 276 -5.21 3.54 -23.33
N GLY A 277 -5.49 2.83 -24.40
CA GLY A 277 -4.73 1.66 -24.83
C GLY A 277 -5.43 0.99 -26.01
N LYS A 278 -4.73 0.07 -26.68
CA LYS A 278 -5.27 -0.67 -27.82
C LYS A 278 -6.09 -1.89 -27.41
N SER A 279 -6.09 -2.25 -26.15
CA SER A 279 -6.89 -3.35 -25.62
C SER A 279 -8.27 -2.86 -25.21
N GLU A 280 -9.30 -3.67 -25.46
CA GLU A 280 -10.64 -3.44 -24.90
C GLU A 280 -10.69 -3.65 -23.40
N SER A 281 -9.67 -4.27 -22.81
CA SER A 281 -9.58 -4.53 -21.37
C SER A 281 -9.12 -3.30 -20.61
N PHE A 282 -10.00 -2.68 -19.86
CA PHE A 282 -9.67 -1.60 -18.90
C PHE A 282 -8.52 -2.01 -17.97
N ILE A 283 -8.60 -3.21 -17.39
CA ILE A 283 -7.60 -3.71 -16.44
C ILE A 283 -6.23 -3.82 -17.11
N PHE A 284 -6.15 -4.33 -18.34
CA PHE A 284 -4.89 -4.45 -19.06
C PHE A 284 -4.27 -3.08 -19.36
N ASN A 285 -5.06 -2.14 -19.84
CA ASN A 285 -4.61 -0.77 -20.10
C ASN A 285 -4.15 -0.08 -18.80
N THR A 286 -4.83 -0.32 -17.69
CA THR A 286 -4.40 0.21 -16.38
C THR A 286 -3.08 -0.41 -15.92
N VAL A 287 -2.85 -1.72 -16.11
CA VAL A 287 -1.55 -2.34 -15.81
C VAL A 287 -0.44 -1.73 -16.67
N GLU A 288 -0.71 -1.43 -17.92
CA GLU A 288 0.23 -0.75 -18.81
C GLU A 288 0.61 0.63 -18.27
N HIS A 289 -0.37 1.45 -17.86
CA HIS A 289 -0.12 2.74 -17.23
C HIS A 289 0.71 2.59 -15.96
N ILE A 290 0.38 1.63 -15.08
CA ILE A 290 1.14 1.36 -13.85
C ILE A 290 2.59 0.99 -14.19
N ALA A 291 2.81 0.08 -15.13
CA ALA A 291 4.14 -0.36 -15.51
C ALA A 291 4.96 0.77 -16.18
N HIS A 292 4.32 1.54 -17.06
CA HIS A 292 4.93 2.70 -17.72
C HIS A 292 5.40 3.73 -16.67
N GLU A 293 4.47 4.21 -15.83
CA GLU A 293 4.79 5.20 -14.82
C GLU A 293 5.87 4.69 -13.86
N SER A 294 5.80 3.42 -13.44
CA SER A 294 6.75 2.82 -12.50
C SER A 294 8.16 2.75 -13.06
N PHE A 295 8.35 2.24 -14.27
CA PHE A 295 9.67 2.01 -14.83
C PHE A 295 10.23 3.19 -15.61
N PHE A 296 9.37 4.02 -16.21
CA PHE A 296 9.84 5.13 -17.04
C PHE A 296 9.99 6.43 -16.24
N HIS A 297 9.16 6.64 -15.24
CA HIS A 297 9.16 7.90 -14.47
C HIS A 297 9.60 7.71 -13.02
N VAL A 298 8.93 6.87 -12.23
CA VAL A 298 9.21 6.70 -10.80
C VAL A 298 10.65 6.28 -10.56
N LEU A 299 11.10 5.21 -11.24
CA LEU A 299 12.42 4.65 -11.01
C LEU A 299 13.53 5.64 -11.39
N ASN A 300 13.33 6.41 -12.46
CA ASN A 300 14.28 7.41 -12.89
C ASN A 300 14.35 8.61 -11.94
N GLN A 301 13.20 9.13 -11.50
CA GLN A 301 13.16 10.20 -10.51
C GLN A 301 13.79 9.79 -9.17
N ALA A 302 13.57 8.54 -8.72
CA ALA A 302 14.16 8.04 -7.48
C ALA A 302 15.68 7.87 -7.58
N LYS A 303 16.20 7.43 -8.74
CA LYS A 303 17.64 7.31 -9.01
C LYS A 303 18.30 8.67 -9.10
N ASP A 304 17.67 9.61 -9.78
CA ASP A 304 18.16 10.98 -9.93
C ASP A 304 18.33 11.66 -8.59
N TRP A 305 17.33 11.50 -7.71
CA TRP A 305 17.41 12.00 -6.34
C TRP A 305 18.60 11.41 -5.58
N ASP A 306 18.83 10.11 -5.70
CA ASP A 306 19.92 9.44 -4.99
C ASP A 306 21.31 9.89 -5.49
N ASP A 307 21.44 10.15 -6.79
CA ASP A 307 22.71 10.53 -7.40
C ASP A 307 23.09 12.00 -7.14
N ASP A 308 22.15 12.94 -7.24
CA ASP A 308 22.44 14.38 -7.27
C ASP A 308 21.81 15.20 -6.12
N GLY A 309 20.93 14.59 -5.28
CA GLY A 309 20.25 15.29 -4.18
C GLY A 309 19.36 16.42 -4.68
N TYR A 310 18.45 16.15 -5.56
CA TYR A 310 17.37 16.99 -6.13
C TYR A 310 17.42 18.48 -5.76
N SER A 311 18.25 19.26 -6.41
CA SER A 311 18.30 20.71 -6.23
C SER A 311 17.12 21.33 -6.95
N ASN A 312 16.24 21.99 -6.19
CA ASN A 312 15.17 22.89 -6.59
C ASN A 312 15.17 23.23 -8.09
N ASN A 313 14.33 22.60 -8.87
CA ASN A 313 13.94 22.87 -10.26
C ASN A 313 14.48 21.96 -11.39
N SER A 314 15.30 20.95 -11.15
CA SER A 314 15.57 19.96 -12.20
C SER A 314 14.77 18.68 -11.90
N GLN A 315 13.70 18.46 -12.63
CA GLN A 315 12.90 17.25 -12.55
C GLN A 315 13.62 16.01 -13.12
N TYR A 316 14.91 16.11 -13.51
CA TYR A 316 15.59 15.10 -14.31
C TYR A 316 17.10 15.02 -14.02
N PRO A 317 17.74 13.82 -14.12
CA PRO A 317 19.18 13.63 -14.01
C PRO A 317 19.99 14.55 -14.93
N LYS A 318 21.24 14.85 -14.54
CA LYS A 318 22.16 15.63 -15.41
C LYS A 318 22.29 15.03 -16.80
N GLU A 319 22.19 13.71 -16.90
CA GLU A 319 22.16 12.99 -18.17
C GLU A 319 20.95 13.36 -19.03
N TYR A 320 19.82 13.71 -18.42
CA TYR A 320 18.62 14.16 -19.11
C TYR A 320 18.65 15.62 -19.54
N LYS A 321 19.45 16.49 -18.93
CA LYS A 321 19.58 17.89 -19.38
C LYS A 321 19.92 17.95 -20.85
N LYS A 322 20.79 17.08 -21.33
CA LYS A 322 21.14 16.99 -22.74
C LYS A 322 19.95 16.61 -23.64
N TYR A 323 19.04 15.78 -23.12
CA TYR A 323 17.83 15.37 -23.84
C TYR A 323 16.73 16.43 -23.72
N ASP A 324 16.64 17.14 -22.61
CA ASP A 324 15.73 18.27 -22.41
C ASP A 324 16.04 19.41 -23.38
N GLU A 325 17.32 19.75 -23.54
CA GLU A 325 17.79 20.77 -24.50
C GLU A 325 17.49 20.39 -25.95
N LEU A 326 17.49 19.08 -26.27
CA LEU A 326 17.30 18.58 -27.63
C LEU A 326 15.84 18.31 -28.01
N PHE A 327 14.99 17.92 -27.05
CA PHE A 327 13.66 17.35 -27.31
C PHE A 327 12.53 18.00 -26.48
N GLY A 328 12.86 18.90 -25.56
CA GLY A 328 11.90 19.53 -24.64
C GLY A 328 11.50 18.63 -23.45
N SER A 329 11.18 19.25 -22.33
CA SER A 329 11.03 18.62 -20.99
C SER A 329 9.98 17.51 -20.89
N GLN A 330 9.03 17.44 -21.79
CA GLN A 330 7.93 16.46 -21.71
C GLN A 330 8.29 15.06 -22.27
N HIS A 331 9.44 14.91 -22.95
CA HIS A 331 9.80 13.68 -23.68
C HIS A 331 11.23 13.19 -23.47
N SER A 332 11.99 13.86 -22.60
CA SER A 332 13.42 13.52 -22.37
C SER A 332 13.59 12.13 -21.80
N ASP A 333 12.79 11.75 -20.81
CA ASP A 333 12.83 10.41 -20.19
C ASP A 333 12.55 9.32 -21.22
N HIS A 334 11.52 9.49 -22.04
CA HIS A 334 11.15 8.54 -23.06
C HIS A 334 12.25 8.33 -24.08
N LYS A 335 12.96 9.40 -24.46
CA LYS A 335 14.08 9.31 -25.39
C LYS A 335 15.26 8.58 -24.79
N PHE A 336 15.61 8.88 -23.52
CA PHE A 336 16.67 8.19 -22.80
C PHE A 336 16.41 6.68 -22.69
N ILE A 337 15.20 6.29 -22.29
CA ILE A 337 14.79 4.88 -22.19
C ILE A 337 14.85 4.18 -23.54
N SER A 338 14.45 4.89 -24.60
CA SER A 338 14.54 4.37 -25.96
C SER A 338 15.98 4.12 -26.38
N ASP A 339 16.90 5.03 -26.05
CA ASP A 339 18.32 4.87 -26.35
C ASP A 339 18.95 3.74 -25.51
N GLN A 340 18.55 3.56 -24.26
CA GLN A 340 18.94 2.40 -23.45
C GLN A 340 18.47 1.08 -24.07
N PHE A 341 17.21 1.03 -24.53
CA PHE A 341 16.67 -0.15 -25.19
C PHE A 341 17.44 -0.50 -26.48
N LEU A 342 17.83 0.49 -27.27
CA LEU A 342 18.61 0.28 -28.47
C LEU A 342 20.03 -0.25 -28.16
N LYS A 343 20.60 0.10 -27.01
CA LYS A 343 21.92 -0.38 -26.57
C LYS A 343 21.86 -1.79 -25.97
N ASP A 344 20.91 -2.06 -25.12
CA ASP A 344 20.71 -3.37 -24.46
C ASP A 344 19.22 -3.69 -24.28
N PRO A 345 18.58 -4.30 -25.29
CA PRO A 345 17.15 -4.63 -25.22
C PRO A 345 16.79 -5.60 -24.10
N ALA A 346 17.71 -6.45 -23.67
CA ALA A 346 17.40 -7.53 -22.72
C ALA A 346 17.22 -7.02 -21.29
N THR A 347 18.00 -6.03 -20.88
CA THR A 347 17.98 -5.47 -19.51
C THR A 347 17.21 -4.16 -19.41
N SER A 348 16.76 -3.59 -20.53
CA SER A 348 16.06 -2.32 -20.57
C SER A 348 14.75 -2.31 -19.80
N ASP A 349 14.36 -1.14 -19.30
CA ASP A 349 13.06 -0.95 -18.62
C ASP A 349 11.88 -1.20 -19.57
N VAL A 350 12.04 -0.95 -20.86
CA VAL A 350 11.07 -1.33 -21.91
C VAL A 350 10.80 -2.84 -21.90
N ASN A 351 11.86 -3.65 -21.78
CA ASN A 351 11.69 -5.10 -21.75
C ASN A 351 11.00 -5.57 -20.45
N LYS A 352 11.24 -4.90 -19.33
CA LYS A 352 10.51 -5.18 -18.08
C LYS A 352 9.03 -4.91 -18.23
N VAL A 353 8.65 -3.76 -18.80
CA VAL A 353 7.25 -3.43 -19.09
C VAL A 353 6.64 -4.46 -20.04
N TYR A 354 7.36 -4.85 -21.11
CA TYR A 354 6.91 -5.90 -22.02
C TYR A 354 6.64 -7.24 -21.31
N ASN A 355 7.54 -7.67 -20.41
CA ASN A 355 7.40 -8.91 -19.67
C ASN A 355 6.17 -8.88 -18.75
N ILE A 356 5.92 -7.75 -18.07
CA ILE A 356 4.73 -7.54 -17.25
C ILE A 356 3.47 -7.69 -18.10
N LEU A 357 3.38 -6.96 -19.20
CA LEU A 357 2.20 -6.97 -20.07
C LEU A 357 1.95 -8.34 -20.71
N ASN A 358 3.01 -9.04 -21.11
CA ASN A 358 2.90 -10.41 -21.65
C ASN A 358 2.40 -11.40 -20.59
N GLN A 359 2.85 -11.30 -19.32
CA GLN A 359 2.36 -12.12 -18.23
C GLN A 359 0.88 -11.81 -17.92
N VAL A 360 0.52 -10.53 -17.85
CA VAL A 360 -0.84 -10.09 -17.53
C VAL A 360 -1.82 -10.43 -18.67
N SER A 361 -1.41 -10.28 -19.94
CA SER A 361 -2.27 -10.67 -21.07
C SER A 361 -2.65 -12.14 -21.02
N LYS A 362 -1.72 -13.01 -20.63
CA LYS A 362 -2.00 -14.45 -20.43
C LYS A 362 -2.94 -14.69 -19.25
N GLN A 363 -2.76 -13.98 -18.13
CA GLN A 363 -3.63 -14.11 -16.94
C GLN A 363 -5.07 -13.64 -17.23
N LEU A 364 -5.24 -12.68 -18.14
CA LEU A 364 -6.53 -12.14 -18.54
C LEU A 364 -7.13 -12.87 -19.78
N ASN A 365 -6.45 -13.91 -20.28
CA ASN A 365 -6.81 -14.64 -21.51
C ASN A 365 -6.99 -13.72 -22.75
N LEU A 366 -6.18 -12.66 -22.82
CA LEU A 366 -6.20 -11.77 -23.98
C LEU A 366 -5.37 -12.37 -25.11
N LYS A 367 -5.91 -12.35 -26.33
CA LYS A 367 -5.21 -12.84 -27.55
C LYS A 367 -4.31 -11.75 -28.13
N LEU A 368 -3.36 -11.25 -27.33
CA LEU A 368 -2.41 -10.23 -27.76
C LEU A 368 -1.08 -10.87 -28.15
N GLY A 369 -0.64 -10.66 -29.38
CA GLY A 369 0.67 -11.10 -29.84
C GLY A 369 1.81 -10.19 -29.33
N ALA A 370 3.04 -10.73 -29.30
CA ALA A 370 4.23 -10.00 -28.86
C ALA A 370 4.43 -8.66 -29.60
N THR A 371 4.17 -8.64 -30.92
CA THR A 371 4.28 -7.43 -31.74
C THR A 371 3.24 -6.37 -31.36
N GLN A 372 2.02 -6.77 -30.98
CA GLN A 372 0.98 -5.83 -30.54
C GLN A 372 1.36 -5.19 -29.22
N ILE A 373 1.83 -5.98 -28.24
CA ILE A 373 2.28 -5.47 -26.95
C ILE A 373 3.47 -4.51 -27.12
N LYS A 374 4.47 -4.86 -27.92
CA LYS A 374 5.62 -4.00 -28.18
C LYS A 374 5.20 -2.69 -28.88
N SER A 375 4.35 -2.76 -29.90
CA SER A 375 3.84 -1.57 -30.59
C SER A 375 3.10 -0.63 -29.64
N GLN A 376 2.35 -1.17 -28.68
CA GLN A 376 1.61 -0.40 -27.70
C GLN A 376 2.58 0.35 -26.76
N ILE A 377 3.59 -0.31 -26.23
CA ILE A 377 4.61 0.32 -25.37
C ILE A 377 5.28 1.50 -26.07
N TRP A 378 5.63 1.36 -27.36
CA TRP A 378 6.31 2.42 -28.11
C TRP A 378 5.41 3.61 -28.45
N GLU A 379 4.14 3.37 -28.75
CA GLU A 379 3.20 4.47 -28.96
C GLU A 379 2.96 5.28 -27.69
N PHE A 380 2.97 4.60 -26.55
CA PHE A 380 2.84 5.22 -25.23
C PHE A 380 4.02 6.13 -24.88
N SER A 381 5.22 5.75 -25.28
CA SER A 381 6.44 6.49 -24.94
C SER A 381 6.53 7.86 -25.64
N GLY A 382 5.64 8.19 -26.58
CA GLY A 382 5.70 9.47 -27.30
C GLY A 382 6.99 9.73 -28.09
N SER A 383 7.90 8.74 -28.11
CA SER A 383 9.26 8.87 -28.66
C SER A 383 9.29 9.08 -30.18
N GLY A 384 8.16 8.91 -30.86
CA GLY A 384 8.09 8.93 -32.31
C GLY A 384 8.81 7.78 -33.02
N ILE A 385 9.38 6.85 -32.25
CA ILE A 385 10.04 5.66 -32.76
C ILE A 385 8.99 4.70 -33.25
N LYS A 386 9.11 4.30 -34.52
CA LYS A 386 8.34 3.20 -35.10
C LYS A 386 9.24 1.97 -35.19
N LEU A 387 8.74 0.84 -34.69
CA LEU A 387 9.43 -0.43 -34.80
C LEU A 387 8.84 -1.27 -35.94
N ASP A 388 9.69 -2.00 -36.66
CA ASP A 388 9.24 -3.03 -37.59
C ASP A 388 8.72 -4.27 -36.84
N LYS A 389 8.24 -5.25 -37.60
CA LYS A 389 7.70 -6.51 -37.06
C LYS A 389 8.70 -7.32 -36.22
N ASN A 390 10.00 -7.01 -36.31
CA ASN A 390 11.08 -7.65 -35.57
C ASN A 390 11.54 -6.82 -34.37
N GLY A 391 10.92 -5.67 -34.11
CA GLY A 391 11.29 -4.77 -33.03
C GLY A 391 12.49 -3.87 -33.33
N LYS A 392 12.86 -3.71 -34.62
CA LYS A 392 13.92 -2.82 -35.07
C LYS A 392 13.37 -1.46 -35.45
N GLU A 393 14.09 -0.39 -35.09
CA GLU A 393 13.69 0.98 -35.43
C GLU A 393 13.56 1.18 -36.94
N ILE A 394 12.39 1.68 -37.37
CA ILE A 394 12.17 2.14 -38.73
C ILE A 394 12.61 3.61 -38.77
N LYS A 395 13.79 3.87 -39.29
CA LYS A 395 14.23 5.25 -39.56
C LYS A 395 13.25 5.86 -40.56
N ARG A 396 12.75 7.06 -40.24
CA ARG A 396 12.00 7.89 -41.21
C ARG A 396 12.90 8.40 -42.29
#